data_fe0138f91e32842fad281f52507cbf8d
#
_entry.id   fe0138f91e32842fad281f52507cbf8d
#
_cell.length_a   1.000
_cell.length_b   1.000
_cell.length_c   1.000
_cell.angle_alpha   90.00
_cell.angle_beta   90.00
_cell.angle_gamma   90.00
#
_symmetry.space_group_name_H-M   'P 1'
#
loop_
_entity.id
_entity.type
_entity.pdbx_description
1 polymer ?
#
loop_
_entity_poly.entity_id
_entity_poly.type
_entity_poly.pdbx_seq_one_letter_code
_entity_poly.pdbx_strand_id
1 'polypeptide(L)'
;MKVISILLLVGLIGCANKPPLEVGTPDYKVNKVETTIEQIPKWYLEIPTDKENVYSTGTATAPDLQLAVDIATMNAKTTLADRINGKLDAMMKTFVAKVGQDDIDSEVLTEVEKVAKNLIAEVDVAGYVPTNVQVYPSGTQFRAFILLTYSEKEARKVIVNRLRKNRLAYSKLKATDAWKELEDEVEKSKQDEKAIL
;
A
#
# COMPACT_ATOMS: atom_id res chain seq x y z
N MET A 1 67.20 -20.13 53.04
CA MET A 1 66.42 -20.62 51.94
C MET A 1 64.98 -20.12 52.14
N LYS A 2 64.56 -19.07 51.35
CA LYS A 2 63.24 -18.47 51.45
C LYS A 2 62.40 -19.03 50.30
N VAL A 3 61.32 -19.75 50.62
CA VAL A 3 60.37 -20.29 49.70
C VAL A 3 59.25 -19.21 49.45
N ILE A 4 59.22 -18.62 48.26
CA ILE A 4 58.19 -17.66 47.88
C ILE A 4 57.02 -18.47 47.31
N SER A 5 55.89 -18.46 48.07
CA SER A 5 54.63 -19.07 47.67
C SER A 5 53.89 -18.07 46.77
N ILE A 6 53.84 -18.34 45.48
CA ILE A 6 53.06 -17.53 44.48
C ILE A 6 51.60 -18.05 44.52
N LEU A 7 50.73 -17.21 45.08
CA LEU A 7 49.26 -17.47 45.07
C LEU A 7 48.69 -17.05 43.70
N LEU A 8 48.32 -18.03 42.90
CA LEU A 8 47.70 -17.81 41.57
C LEU A 8 46.21 -17.51 41.79
N LEU A 9 45.84 -16.25 41.63
CA LEU A 9 44.44 -15.82 41.68
C LEU A 9 43.81 -16.07 40.33
N VAL A 10 43.04 -17.17 40.21
CA VAL A 10 42.21 -17.46 39.02
C VAL A 10 40.97 -16.64 39.13
N GLY A 11 40.88 -15.53 38.34
CA GLY A 11 39.68 -14.73 38.19
C GLY A 11 38.64 -15.48 37.35
N LEU A 12 37.60 -15.96 38.01
CA LEU A 12 36.39 -16.44 37.33
C LEU A 12 35.64 -15.25 36.75
N ILE A 13 35.79 -15.03 35.41
CA ILE A 13 34.94 -14.15 34.64
C ILE A 13 33.61 -14.90 34.46
N GLY A 14 32.70 -14.72 35.40
CA GLY A 14 31.33 -15.18 35.28
C GLY A 14 30.60 -14.36 34.23
N CYS A 15 30.37 -14.94 33.04
CA CYS A 15 29.34 -14.42 32.16
C CYS A 15 28.00 -14.43 32.89
N ALA A 16 27.56 -13.27 33.35
CA ALA A 16 26.21 -13.12 33.92
C ALA A 16 25.18 -13.30 32.80
N ASN A 17 24.78 -14.56 32.58
CA ASN A 17 23.58 -14.83 31.80
C ASN A 17 22.38 -14.24 32.55
N LYS A 18 21.76 -13.19 32.01
CA LYS A 18 20.47 -12.71 32.52
C LYS A 18 19.49 -13.87 32.51
N PRO A 19 18.78 -14.14 33.62
CA PRO A 19 17.76 -15.18 33.62
C PRO A 19 16.69 -14.87 32.58
N PRO A 20 16.07 -15.88 31.96
CA PRO A 20 14.97 -15.68 31.04
C PRO A 20 13.84 -14.92 31.75
N LEU A 21 13.23 -13.96 31.04
CA LEU A 21 12.11 -13.16 31.55
C LEU A 21 10.89 -14.06 31.77
N GLU A 22 10.28 -13.99 32.94
CA GLU A 22 9.07 -14.77 33.26
C GLU A 22 7.86 -14.23 32.45
N VAL A 23 7.12 -15.15 31.83
CA VAL A 23 5.94 -14.82 30.97
C VAL A 23 4.89 -14.12 31.84
N GLY A 24 4.40 -12.98 31.35
CA GLY A 24 3.34 -12.20 32.00
C GLY A 24 3.82 -11.13 33.00
N THR A 25 5.11 -11.08 33.33
CA THR A 25 5.66 -9.98 34.13
C THR A 25 5.69 -8.67 33.36
N PRO A 26 5.72 -7.48 34.04
CA PRO A 26 5.88 -6.19 33.36
C PRO A 26 7.10 -6.15 32.44
N ASP A 27 8.24 -6.65 32.88
CA ASP A 27 9.48 -6.69 32.10
C ASP A 27 9.37 -7.56 30.86
N TYR A 28 8.68 -8.71 30.95
CA TYR A 28 8.39 -9.54 29.79
C TYR A 28 7.52 -8.81 28.78
N LYS A 29 6.48 -8.09 29.23
CA LYS A 29 5.58 -7.31 28.35
C LYS A 29 6.32 -6.18 27.66
N VAL A 30 7.16 -5.43 28.37
CA VAL A 30 8.00 -4.36 27.80
C VAL A 30 8.95 -4.94 26.76
N ASN A 31 9.70 -5.98 27.06
CA ASN A 31 10.59 -6.64 26.11
C ASN A 31 9.86 -7.12 24.84
N LYS A 32 8.65 -7.67 24.99
CA LYS A 32 7.84 -8.08 23.84
C LYS A 32 7.41 -6.91 22.95
N VAL A 33 7.11 -5.76 23.55
CA VAL A 33 6.78 -4.53 22.80
C VAL A 33 8.01 -4.02 22.07
N GLU A 34 9.16 -3.91 22.75
CA GLU A 34 10.43 -3.47 22.17
C GLU A 34 10.83 -4.36 20.98
N THR A 35 10.84 -5.68 21.16
CA THR A 35 11.12 -6.62 20.05
C THR A 35 10.14 -6.46 18.89
N THR A 36 8.88 -6.19 19.19
CA THR A 36 7.88 -5.94 18.13
C THR A 36 8.20 -4.67 17.35
N ILE A 37 8.61 -3.60 18.04
CA ILE A 37 8.96 -2.32 17.39
C ILE A 37 10.19 -2.48 16.51
N GLU A 38 11.23 -3.18 16.98
CA GLU A 38 12.44 -3.47 16.22
C GLU A 38 12.19 -4.28 14.95
N GLN A 39 11.15 -5.11 14.93
CA GLN A 39 10.76 -5.93 13.79
C GLN A 39 9.90 -5.19 12.76
N ILE A 40 9.42 -3.96 13.07
CA ILE A 40 8.60 -3.22 12.11
C ILE A 40 9.46 -2.79 10.92
N PRO A 41 9.09 -3.17 9.68
CA PRO A 41 9.81 -2.74 8.50
C PRO A 41 9.78 -1.21 8.35
N LYS A 42 10.90 -0.60 7.93
CA LYS A 42 10.97 0.86 7.72
C LYS A 42 9.87 1.35 6.78
N TRP A 43 9.63 0.65 5.68
CA TRP A 43 8.60 1.00 4.69
C TRP A 43 7.17 0.91 5.24
N TYR A 44 6.95 0.22 6.37
CA TYR A 44 5.65 0.17 7.03
C TYR A 44 5.36 1.46 7.81
N LEU A 45 6.37 2.01 8.48
CA LEU A 45 6.28 3.28 9.21
C LEU A 45 6.40 4.48 8.27
N GLU A 46 7.31 4.39 7.29
CA GLU A 46 7.58 5.40 6.27
C GLU A 46 7.05 4.90 4.93
N ILE A 47 5.72 5.04 4.75
CA ILE A 47 5.07 4.58 3.52
C ILE A 47 5.63 5.38 2.34
N PRO A 48 6.10 4.72 1.25
CA PRO A 48 6.56 5.42 0.07
C PRO A 48 5.49 6.38 -0.47
N THR A 49 5.94 7.51 -0.99
CA THR A 49 5.07 8.49 -1.63
C THR A 49 5.70 8.96 -2.93
N ASP A 50 4.96 8.83 -4.03
CA ASP A 50 5.31 9.41 -5.32
C ASP A 50 4.05 9.87 -6.06
N LYS A 51 4.21 10.46 -7.25
CA LYS A 51 3.07 10.95 -8.04
C LYS A 51 2.39 9.86 -8.87
N GLU A 52 3.09 8.76 -9.11
CA GLU A 52 2.66 7.72 -10.05
C GLU A 52 1.93 6.56 -9.38
N ASN A 53 2.06 6.45 -8.05
CA ASN A 53 1.53 5.32 -7.32
C ASN A 53 0.76 5.72 -6.05
N VAL A 54 -0.19 4.87 -5.71
CA VAL A 54 -0.89 4.88 -4.42
C VAL A 54 -0.42 3.67 -3.63
N TYR A 55 0.05 3.91 -2.42
CA TYR A 55 0.56 2.86 -1.53
C TYR A 55 -0.37 2.65 -0.34
N SER A 56 -0.41 1.42 0.15
CA SER A 56 -1.02 1.12 1.45
C SER A 56 -0.29 -0.01 2.14
N THR A 57 -0.34 0.00 3.46
CA THR A 57 0.25 -1.04 4.30
C THR A 57 -0.82 -1.76 5.10
N GLY A 58 -0.57 -3.03 5.39
CA GLY A 58 -1.38 -3.82 6.29
C GLY A 58 -0.52 -4.73 7.15
N THR A 59 -1.00 -5.06 8.32
CA THR A 59 -0.37 -6.04 9.21
C THR A 59 -1.43 -6.90 9.87
N ALA A 60 -1.04 -8.13 10.20
CA ALA A 60 -1.85 -9.05 10.98
C ALA A 60 -0.96 -10.04 11.72
N THR A 61 -1.51 -10.62 12.79
CA THR A 61 -0.88 -11.73 13.52
C THR A 61 -1.85 -12.89 13.55
N ALA A 62 -1.39 -14.09 13.16
CA ALA A 62 -2.19 -15.31 13.15
C ALA A 62 -1.35 -16.55 13.51
N PRO A 63 -1.98 -17.65 13.95
CA PRO A 63 -1.27 -18.90 14.25
C PRO A 63 -0.68 -19.57 13.01
N ASP A 64 -1.27 -19.32 11.83
CA ASP A 64 -0.85 -19.84 10.54
C ASP A 64 -0.23 -18.72 9.69
N LEU A 65 0.85 -19.03 8.97
CA LEU A 65 1.58 -18.09 8.13
C LEU A 65 0.73 -17.52 7.02
N GLN A 66 0.01 -18.38 6.28
CA GLN A 66 -0.82 -17.95 5.16
C GLN A 66 -1.96 -17.07 5.65
N LEU A 67 -2.60 -17.46 6.74
CA LEU A 67 -3.67 -16.68 7.35
C LEU A 67 -3.19 -15.29 7.78
N ALA A 68 -1.97 -15.17 8.35
CA ALA A 68 -1.39 -13.88 8.72
C ALA A 68 -1.20 -12.98 7.48
N VAL A 69 -0.68 -13.54 6.38
CA VAL A 69 -0.47 -12.84 5.11
C VAL A 69 -1.81 -12.42 4.49
N ASP A 70 -2.80 -13.30 4.48
CA ASP A 70 -4.11 -13.02 3.89
C ASP A 70 -4.85 -11.91 4.64
N ILE A 71 -4.86 -11.94 5.98
CA ILE A 71 -5.48 -10.89 6.78
C ILE A 71 -4.73 -9.56 6.63
N ALA A 72 -3.39 -9.59 6.65
CA ALA A 72 -2.59 -8.38 6.43
C ALA A 72 -2.85 -7.77 5.05
N THR A 73 -2.97 -8.61 4.01
CA THR A 73 -3.31 -8.18 2.66
C THR A 73 -4.72 -7.57 2.60
N MET A 74 -5.69 -8.17 3.28
CA MET A 74 -7.05 -7.63 3.35
C MET A 74 -7.09 -6.27 4.04
N ASN A 75 -6.36 -6.10 5.15
CA ASN A 75 -6.23 -4.83 5.84
C ASN A 75 -5.60 -3.76 4.94
N ALA A 76 -4.53 -4.12 4.21
CA ALA A 76 -3.90 -3.22 3.25
C ALA A 76 -4.86 -2.83 2.11
N LYS A 77 -5.65 -3.78 1.57
CA LYS A 77 -6.64 -3.51 0.52
C LYS A 77 -7.72 -2.53 0.96
N THR A 78 -8.21 -2.65 2.19
CA THR A 78 -9.22 -1.72 2.73
C THR A 78 -8.70 -0.28 2.73
N THR A 79 -7.49 -0.08 3.25
CA THR A 79 -6.84 1.24 3.24
C THR A 79 -6.52 1.72 1.82
N LEU A 80 -6.13 0.78 0.93
CA LEU A 80 -5.83 1.09 -0.47
C LEU A 80 -7.08 1.60 -1.20
N ALA A 81 -8.24 0.98 -0.97
CA ALA A 81 -9.50 1.38 -1.57
C ALA A 81 -9.85 2.84 -1.25
N ASP A 82 -9.72 3.25 0.01
CA ASP A 82 -9.97 4.64 0.42
C ASP A 82 -9.01 5.63 -0.27
N ARG A 83 -7.73 5.25 -0.38
CA ARG A 83 -6.71 6.09 -1.04
C ARG A 83 -6.93 6.19 -2.55
N ILE A 84 -7.31 5.08 -3.20
CA ILE A 84 -7.65 5.06 -4.63
C ILE A 84 -8.89 5.91 -4.87
N ASN A 85 -9.91 5.84 -4.01
CA ASN A 85 -11.08 6.69 -4.09
C ASN A 85 -10.71 8.19 -4.12
N GLY A 86 -9.87 8.62 -3.19
CA GLY A 86 -9.38 10.01 -3.17
C GLY A 86 -8.61 10.39 -4.44
N LYS A 87 -7.79 9.48 -4.98
CA LYS A 87 -7.04 9.70 -6.22
C LYS A 87 -7.97 9.80 -7.43
N LEU A 88 -8.92 8.89 -7.57
CA LEU A 88 -9.91 8.89 -8.66
C LEU A 88 -10.78 10.14 -8.62
N ASP A 89 -11.24 10.57 -7.43
CA ASP A 89 -12.00 11.80 -7.26
C ASP A 89 -11.20 13.04 -7.75
N ALA A 90 -9.94 13.15 -7.35
CA ALA A 90 -9.07 14.23 -7.78
C ALA A 90 -8.85 14.24 -9.31
N MET A 91 -8.61 13.06 -9.90
CA MET A 91 -8.43 12.92 -11.34
C MET A 91 -9.71 13.25 -12.10
N MET A 92 -10.88 12.77 -11.65
CA MET A 92 -12.16 13.05 -12.27
C MET A 92 -12.53 14.53 -12.17
N LYS A 93 -12.27 15.21 -11.05
CA LYS A 93 -12.46 16.66 -10.92
C LYS A 93 -11.61 17.43 -11.92
N THR A 94 -10.34 17.04 -12.07
CA THR A 94 -9.45 17.65 -13.06
C THR A 94 -9.95 17.41 -14.49
N PHE A 95 -10.39 16.19 -14.80
CA PHE A 95 -10.95 15.84 -16.10
C PHE A 95 -12.23 16.63 -16.39
N VAL A 96 -13.18 16.67 -15.46
CA VAL A 96 -14.42 17.45 -15.60
C VAL A 96 -14.12 18.94 -15.83
N ALA A 97 -13.15 19.51 -15.10
CA ALA A 97 -12.75 20.90 -15.30
C ALA A 97 -12.14 21.16 -16.70
N LYS A 98 -11.34 20.23 -17.23
CA LYS A 98 -10.81 20.32 -18.60
C LYS A 98 -11.92 20.23 -19.63
N VAL A 99 -12.80 19.23 -19.51
CA VAL A 99 -13.97 19.05 -20.39
C VAL A 99 -14.89 20.28 -20.38
N GLY A 100 -15.05 20.93 -19.24
CA GLY A 100 -15.85 22.16 -19.11
C GLY A 100 -15.23 23.38 -19.81
N GLN A 101 -13.95 23.34 -20.20
CA GLN A 101 -13.31 24.37 -21.02
C GLN A 101 -13.48 24.13 -22.52
N ASP A 102 -13.81 22.91 -22.92
CA ASP A 102 -14.18 22.57 -24.29
C ASP A 102 -15.63 23.02 -24.52
N ASP A 103 -15.98 23.34 -25.79
CA ASP A 103 -17.35 23.75 -26.16
C ASP A 103 -18.31 22.54 -26.16
N ILE A 104 -18.69 22.12 -24.94
CA ILE A 104 -19.54 20.95 -24.70
C ILE A 104 -20.88 21.34 -24.09
N ASP A 105 -21.94 20.64 -24.53
CA ASP A 105 -23.29 20.77 -24.00
C ASP A 105 -23.32 20.45 -22.49
N SER A 106 -24.06 21.26 -21.71
CA SER A 106 -24.23 21.08 -20.27
C SER A 106 -24.81 19.71 -19.89
N GLU A 107 -25.59 19.08 -20.78
CA GLU A 107 -26.12 17.73 -20.60
C GLU A 107 -24.98 16.69 -20.56
N VAL A 108 -24.00 16.81 -21.45
CA VAL A 108 -22.82 15.92 -21.50
C VAL A 108 -21.98 16.09 -20.25
N LEU A 109 -21.76 17.31 -19.80
CA LEU A 109 -21.03 17.58 -18.56
C LEU A 109 -21.73 16.93 -17.35
N THR A 110 -23.06 17.05 -17.30
CA THR A 110 -23.87 16.38 -16.25
C THR A 110 -23.70 14.85 -16.27
N GLU A 111 -23.67 14.24 -17.44
CA GLU A 111 -23.45 12.79 -17.56
C GLU A 111 -22.03 12.37 -17.13
N VAL A 112 -21.01 13.16 -17.46
CA VAL A 112 -19.63 12.94 -17.02
C VAL A 112 -19.54 13.03 -15.49
N GLU A 113 -20.19 14.01 -14.86
CA GLU A 113 -20.25 14.14 -13.41
C GLU A 113 -20.98 12.95 -12.75
N LYS A 114 -22.06 12.43 -13.34
CA LYS A 114 -22.72 11.20 -12.85
C LYS A 114 -21.79 10.00 -12.92
N VAL A 115 -21.05 9.84 -14.01
CA VAL A 115 -20.05 8.77 -14.13
C VAL A 115 -18.98 8.92 -13.07
N ALA A 116 -18.51 10.13 -12.79
CA ALA A 116 -17.54 10.42 -11.74
C ALA A 116 -18.05 9.98 -10.37
N LYS A 117 -19.27 10.39 -9.99
CA LYS A 117 -19.88 10.01 -8.70
C LYS A 117 -20.04 8.50 -8.54
N ASN A 118 -20.49 7.82 -9.60
CA ASN A 118 -20.65 6.36 -9.57
C ASN A 118 -19.30 5.62 -9.51
N LEU A 119 -18.26 6.15 -10.15
CA LEU A 119 -16.93 5.58 -10.12
C LEU A 119 -16.35 5.60 -8.69
N ILE A 120 -16.53 6.71 -7.97
CA ILE A 120 -16.05 6.86 -6.59
C ILE A 120 -16.84 5.96 -5.62
N ALA A 121 -18.13 5.75 -5.87
CA ALA A 121 -18.97 4.88 -5.02
C ALA A 121 -18.66 3.38 -5.16
N GLU A 122 -18.11 2.94 -6.30
CA GLU A 122 -17.87 1.54 -6.65
C GLU A 122 -16.40 1.29 -6.99
N VAL A 123 -15.47 1.59 -6.07
CA VAL A 123 -14.05 1.37 -6.32
C VAL A 123 -13.70 -0.10 -6.33
N ASP A 124 -13.20 -0.54 -7.48
CA ASP A 124 -12.53 -1.81 -7.63
C ASP A 124 -11.01 -1.60 -7.48
N VAL A 125 -10.43 -2.29 -6.51
CA VAL A 125 -8.98 -2.27 -6.28
C VAL A 125 -8.22 -3.28 -7.16
N ALA A 126 -8.87 -3.89 -8.13
CA ALA A 126 -8.20 -4.77 -9.09
C ALA A 126 -7.02 -4.06 -9.76
N GLY A 127 -5.90 -4.77 -9.93
CA GLY A 127 -4.67 -4.20 -10.48
C GLY A 127 -3.66 -3.70 -9.44
N TYR A 128 -3.93 -3.91 -8.13
CA TYR A 128 -2.89 -3.71 -7.11
C TYR A 128 -1.81 -4.80 -7.23
N VAL A 129 -0.60 -4.46 -6.81
CA VAL A 129 0.54 -5.37 -6.75
C VAL A 129 1.10 -5.38 -5.33
N PRO A 130 1.34 -6.56 -4.71
CA PRO A 130 2.13 -6.65 -3.49
C PRO A 130 3.59 -6.31 -3.83
N THR A 131 4.10 -5.22 -3.26
CA THR A 131 5.47 -4.76 -3.51
C THR A 131 6.44 -5.28 -2.46
N ASN A 132 5.99 -5.35 -1.20
CA ASN A 132 6.76 -5.91 -0.11
C ASN A 132 5.89 -6.80 0.79
N VAL A 133 6.48 -7.92 1.18
CA VAL A 133 5.92 -8.87 2.15
C VAL A 133 7.03 -9.25 3.13
N GLN A 134 6.82 -9.03 4.41
CA GLN A 134 7.74 -9.48 5.46
C GLN A 134 6.96 -10.16 6.57
N VAL A 135 7.51 -11.25 7.08
CA VAL A 135 6.91 -12.02 8.17
C VAL A 135 7.93 -12.22 9.28
N TYR A 136 7.47 -12.05 10.51
CA TYR A 136 8.26 -12.22 11.72
C TYR A 136 7.56 -13.13 12.72
N PRO A 137 8.30 -13.81 13.60
CA PRO A 137 7.71 -14.52 14.71
C PRO A 137 7.11 -13.54 15.73
N SER A 138 5.93 -13.86 16.26
CA SER A 138 5.27 -13.11 17.33
C SER A 138 4.80 -14.08 18.42
N GLY A 139 5.72 -14.49 19.29
CA GLY A 139 5.51 -15.59 20.23
C GLY A 139 5.35 -16.92 19.46
N THR A 140 4.19 -17.57 19.60
CA THR A 140 3.84 -18.80 18.87
C THR A 140 3.05 -18.53 17.58
N GLN A 141 3.01 -17.29 17.13
CA GLN A 141 2.25 -16.86 15.96
C GLN A 141 3.16 -16.19 14.92
N PHE A 142 2.63 -15.99 13.73
CA PHE A 142 3.27 -15.25 12.64
C PHE A 142 2.69 -13.84 12.54
N ARG A 143 3.56 -12.83 12.46
CA ARG A 143 3.16 -11.46 12.15
C ARG A 143 3.59 -11.12 10.73
N ALA A 144 2.63 -10.80 9.87
CA ALA A 144 2.86 -10.36 8.51
C ALA A 144 2.73 -8.84 8.38
N PHE A 145 3.61 -8.26 7.55
CA PHE A 145 3.55 -6.88 7.07
C PHE A 145 3.50 -6.90 5.55
N ILE A 146 2.56 -6.16 4.98
CA ILE A 146 2.31 -6.10 3.53
C ILE A 146 2.36 -4.65 3.08
N LEU A 147 3.01 -4.39 1.95
CA LEU A 147 2.90 -3.15 1.19
C LEU A 147 2.24 -3.45 -0.14
N LEU A 148 1.14 -2.79 -0.43
CA LEU A 148 0.47 -2.82 -1.72
C LEU A 148 0.71 -1.51 -2.47
N THR A 149 0.85 -1.64 -3.78
CA THR A 149 1.02 -0.54 -4.72
C THR A 149 -0.09 -0.59 -5.77
N TYR A 150 -0.67 0.54 -6.08
CA TYR A 150 -1.63 0.73 -7.16
C TYR A 150 -1.19 1.91 -8.03
N SER A 151 -0.96 1.67 -9.32
CA SER A 151 -0.43 2.70 -10.19
C SER A 151 -1.51 3.69 -10.65
N GLU A 152 -1.11 4.95 -10.87
CA GLU A 152 -1.98 5.97 -11.48
C GLU A 152 -2.42 5.56 -12.90
N LYS A 153 -1.59 4.79 -13.60
CA LYS A 153 -1.91 4.22 -14.91
C LYS A 153 -3.16 3.33 -14.84
N GLU A 154 -3.27 2.48 -13.81
CA GLU A 154 -4.47 1.66 -13.59
C GLU A 154 -5.70 2.55 -13.27
N ALA A 155 -5.53 3.59 -12.47
CA ALA A 155 -6.59 4.55 -12.20
C ALA A 155 -7.13 5.19 -13.49
N ARG A 156 -6.24 5.62 -14.41
CA ARG A 156 -6.65 6.16 -15.72
C ARG A 156 -7.39 5.14 -16.58
N LYS A 157 -6.92 3.88 -16.63
CA LYS A 157 -7.61 2.79 -17.34
C LYS A 157 -9.03 2.60 -16.81
N VAL A 158 -9.22 2.64 -15.50
CA VAL A 158 -10.54 2.53 -14.87
C VAL A 158 -11.45 3.68 -15.29
N ILE A 159 -10.97 4.93 -15.28
CA ILE A 159 -11.72 6.12 -15.71
C ILE A 159 -12.14 5.99 -17.18
N VAL A 160 -11.20 5.71 -18.09
CA VAL A 160 -11.46 5.55 -19.52
C VAL A 160 -12.50 4.46 -19.76
N ASN A 161 -12.36 3.30 -19.13
CA ASN A 161 -13.29 2.19 -19.30
C ASN A 161 -14.69 2.53 -18.80
N ARG A 162 -14.82 3.26 -17.72
CA ARG A 162 -16.11 3.67 -17.16
C ARG A 162 -16.80 4.71 -18.04
N LEU A 163 -16.06 5.71 -18.53
CA LEU A 163 -16.59 6.71 -19.47
C LEU A 163 -17.01 6.09 -20.80
N ARG A 164 -16.23 5.16 -21.35
CA ARG A 164 -16.59 4.44 -22.61
C ARG A 164 -17.88 3.63 -22.48
N LYS A 165 -18.21 3.11 -21.30
CA LYS A 165 -19.47 2.40 -21.04
C LYS A 165 -20.69 3.32 -21.07
N ASN A 166 -20.52 4.60 -20.77
CA ASN A 166 -21.60 5.59 -20.92
C ASN A 166 -21.63 6.10 -22.37
N ARG A 167 -22.55 5.55 -23.17
CA ARG A 167 -22.64 5.84 -24.63
C ARG A 167 -22.85 7.32 -24.93
N LEU A 168 -23.67 8.02 -24.14
CA LEU A 168 -23.97 9.43 -24.34
C LEU A 168 -22.72 10.29 -24.08
N ALA A 169 -22.11 10.14 -22.90
CA ALA A 169 -20.89 10.82 -22.54
C ALA A 169 -19.79 10.53 -23.57
N TYR A 170 -19.52 9.25 -23.86
CA TYR A 170 -18.45 8.85 -24.79
C TYR A 170 -18.62 9.41 -26.20
N SER A 171 -19.84 9.39 -26.76
CA SER A 171 -20.09 9.86 -28.11
C SER A 171 -19.69 11.33 -28.35
N LYS A 172 -19.80 12.15 -27.32
CA LYS A 172 -19.46 13.59 -27.34
C LYS A 172 -18.02 13.84 -26.86
N LEU A 173 -17.57 13.14 -25.81
CA LEU A 173 -16.23 13.29 -25.25
C LEU A 173 -15.12 12.94 -26.24
N LYS A 174 -15.30 11.93 -27.09
CA LYS A 174 -14.27 11.45 -28.02
C LYS A 174 -13.70 12.51 -28.96
N ALA A 175 -14.41 13.60 -29.18
CA ALA A 175 -13.97 14.72 -30.01
C ALA A 175 -13.15 15.76 -29.22
N THR A 176 -13.23 15.76 -27.89
CA THR A 176 -12.59 16.75 -27.01
C THR A 176 -11.10 16.50 -26.86
N ASP A 177 -10.36 17.57 -26.64
CA ASP A 177 -8.90 17.46 -26.40
C ASP A 177 -8.60 16.84 -25.04
N ALA A 178 -9.44 17.10 -24.02
CA ALA A 178 -9.34 16.45 -22.73
C ALA A 178 -9.44 14.91 -22.81
N TRP A 179 -10.34 14.39 -23.67
CA TRP A 179 -10.46 12.95 -23.89
C TRP A 179 -9.25 12.37 -24.61
N LYS A 180 -8.78 13.02 -25.69
CA LYS A 180 -7.60 12.57 -26.43
C LYS A 180 -6.37 12.49 -25.55
N GLU A 181 -6.13 13.51 -24.71
CA GLU A 181 -5.03 13.52 -23.75
C GLU A 181 -5.12 12.32 -22.79
N LEU A 182 -6.31 12.04 -22.24
CA LEU A 182 -6.52 10.92 -21.30
C LEU A 182 -6.31 9.56 -22.00
N GLU A 183 -6.78 9.39 -23.24
CA GLU A 183 -6.56 8.15 -24.02
C GLU A 183 -5.09 7.95 -24.36
N ASP A 184 -4.39 9.00 -24.78
CA ASP A 184 -2.97 8.96 -25.12
C ASP A 184 -2.12 8.55 -23.91
N GLU A 185 -2.44 9.05 -22.72
CA GLU A 185 -1.76 8.65 -21.48
C GLU A 185 -1.97 7.16 -21.16
N VAL A 186 -3.18 6.64 -21.39
CA VAL A 186 -3.48 5.21 -21.21
C VAL A 186 -2.76 4.36 -22.27
N GLU A 187 -2.70 4.80 -23.52
CA GLU A 187 -2.06 4.03 -24.58
C GLU A 187 -0.53 3.99 -24.43
N LYS A 188 0.10 5.12 -24.08
CA LYS A 188 1.53 5.16 -23.73
C LYS A 188 1.85 4.18 -22.59
N SER A 189 1.00 4.13 -21.57
CA SER A 189 1.21 3.21 -20.44
C SER A 189 1.18 1.72 -20.83
N LYS A 190 0.36 1.34 -21.83
CA LYS A 190 0.32 -0.03 -22.36
C LYS A 190 1.56 -0.39 -23.19
N GLN A 191 2.12 0.59 -23.90
CA GLN A 191 3.35 0.39 -24.68
C GLN A 191 4.55 0.18 -23.76
N ASP A 192 4.65 0.96 -22.66
CA ASP A 192 5.69 0.80 -21.67
C ASP A 192 5.63 -0.59 -21.00
N GLU A 193 4.44 -1.10 -20.67
CA GLU A 193 4.25 -2.44 -20.10
C GLU A 193 4.72 -3.55 -21.06
N LYS A 194 4.47 -3.41 -22.37
CA LYS A 194 4.92 -4.38 -23.38
C LYS A 194 6.43 -4.35 -23.64
N ALA A 195 7.09 -3.24 -23.38
CA ALA A 195 8.53 -3.10 -23.57
C ALA A 195 9.35 -3.70 -22.41
N ILE A 196 8.73 -3.97 -21.27
CA ILE A 196 9.35 -4.52 -20.06
C ILE A 196 9.24 -6.06 -20.00
N LEU A 197 8.34 -6.67 -20.78
CA LEU A 197 8.12 -8.12 -20.89
C LEU A 197 8.96 -8.74 -22.00
#